data_2f24392f3ad076f4787ae7da289540c2
#
_entry.id   2f24392f3ad076f4787ae7da289540c2
#
_cell.length_a   1.000
_cell.length_b   1.000
_cell.length_c   1.000
_cell.angle_alpha   90.00
_cell.angle_beta   90.00
_cell.angle_gamma   90.00
#
_symmetry.space_group_name_H-M   'P 1'
#
loop_
_entity.id
_entity.type
_entity.pdbx_description
1 polymer ?
#
loop_
_entity_poly.entity_id
_entity_poly.type
_entity_poly.pdbx_seq_one_letter_code
_entity_poly.pdbx_strand_id
1 'polypeptide(L)'
;MKKTFIIFITSFMLSCSGEIYEDQIVVKQDGIAYNKETDAVFSGNVLDKYGELVGVYKKGLKDGNWFEVDIKKGTQKKASYIRGVPEGEQVTYLFPGPREKNKRLEYIKYEDGKIVGTWTTWSKDNEGRLITRGEITFENGSGRWKERDPNTRALIRAGNYENWEKSGLWKSWDPQGVLVSEGDYVEGKKIDKWVWYEKGKDTGWEENYSSGLLNGRFHNLSPYSLNLSLIHI
;
A
#
# COMPACT_ATOMS: atom_id res chain seq x y z
N MET A 1 47.52 -33.71 39.05
CA MET A 1 46.08 -33.57 38.90
C MET A 1 45.79 -32.15 38.36
N LYS A 2 45.56 -32.01 37.06
CA LYS A 2 45.20 -30.71 36.44
C LYS A 2 43.70 -30.57 36.48
N LYS A 3 43.16 -29.56 37.19
CA LYS A 3 41.75 -29.22 37.20
C LYS A 3 41.46 -28.35 35.98
N THR A 4 40.75 -28.93 35.01
CA THR A 4 40.20 -28.22 33.87
C THR A 4 38.98 -27.44 34.34
N PHE A 5 39.05 -26.09 34.29
CA PHE A 5 37.92 -25.21 34.52
C PHE A 5 37.15 -25.06 33.20
N ILE A 6 35.98 -25.67 33.13
CA ILE A 6 35.06 -25.43 32.02
C ILE A 6 34.29 -24.15 32.33
N ILE A 7 34.63 -23.07 31.61
CA ILE A 7 33.84 -21.83 31.67
C ILE A 7 32.61 -22.07 30.78
N PHE A 8 31.45 -22.24 31.42
CA PHE A 8 30.16 -22.12 30.74
C PHE A 8 29.95 -20.64 30.41
N ILE A 9 30.18 -20.26 29.16
CA ILE A 9 29.69 -18.99 28.63
C ILE A 9 28.18 -19.18 28.39
N THR A 10 27.37 -18.84 29.38
CA THR A 10 25.94 -18.62 29.21
C THR A 10 25.82 -17.36 28.36
N SER A 11 25.56 -17.55 27.09
CA SER A 11 25.11 -16.48 26.19
C SER A 11 23.80 -15.92 26.74
N PHE A 12 23.92 -14.88 27.55
CA PHE A 12 22.77 -14.06 27.92
C PHE A 12 22.32 -13.37 26.63
N MET A 13 21.26 -13.88 26.02
CA MET A 13 20.48 -13.13 25.05
C MET A 13 19.86 -11.97 25.81
N LEU A 14 20.59 -10.83 25.87
CA LEU A 14 20.01 -9.55 26.24
C LEU A 14 18.97 -9.23 25.16
N SER A 15 17.72 -9.61 25.38
CA SER A 15 16.62 -8.94 24.70
C SER A 15 16.66 -7.51 25.19
N CYS A 16 17.08 -6.58 24.35
CA CYS A 16 17.00 -5.17 24.62
C CYS A 16 15.52 -4.80 24.69
N SER A 17 14.91 -4.94 25.88
CA SER A 17 13.60 -4.40 26.17
C SER A 17 13.83 -2.95 26.62
N GLY A 18 13.53 -1.99 25.77
CA GLY A 18 13.81 -0.58 26.04
C GLY A 18 12.94 0.34 25.19
N GLU A 19 13.09 1.62 25.44
CA GLU A 19 12.54 2.67 24.57
C GLU A 19 13.63 3.10 23.59
N ILE A 20 13.25 3.30 22.32
CA ILE A 20 14.18 3.70 21.25
C ILE A 20 13.44 4.65 20.29
N TYR A 21 14.17 5.58 19.70
CA TYR A 21 13.60 6.46 18.68
C TYR A 21 13.55 5.77 17.31
N GLU A 22 12.57 6.13 16.46
CA GLU A 22 12.37 5.54 15.14
C GLU A 22 13.62 5.57 14.26
N ASP A 23 14.41 6.65 14.34
CA ASP A 23 15.64 6.83 13.56
C ASP A 23 16.79 5.88 13.98
N GLN A 24 16.68 5.25 15.13
CA GLN A 24 17.62 4.26 15.66
C GLN A 24 17.27 2.81 15.28
N ILE A 25 16.17 2.61 14.55
CA ILE A 25 15.73 1.29 14.07
C ILE A 25 16.00 1.14 12.57
N VAL A 26 16.36 -0.06 12.16
CA VAL A 26 16.38 -0.51 10.76
C VAL A 26 15.53 -1.77 10.62
N VAL A 27 14.64 -1.78 9.64
CA VAL A 27 13.92 -3.00 9.23
C VAL A 27 14.66 -3.58 8.03
N LYS A 28 15.17 -4.79 8.16
CA LYS A 28 15.91 -5.48 7.10
C LYS A 28 14.96 -6.16 6.09
N GLN A 29 15.52 -6.80 5.07
CA GLN A 29 14.74 -7.47 4.00
C GLN A 29 13.87 -8.63 4.50
N ASP A 30 14.23 -9.23 5.64
CA ASP A 30 13.44 -10.25 6.34
C ASP A 30 12.20 -9.69 7.05
N GLY A 31 12.01 -8.36 7.05
CA GLY A 31 10.92 -7.68 7.75
C GLY A 31 11.14 -7.54 9.26
N ILE A 32 12.31 -7.92 9.77
CA ILE A 32 12.67 -7.86 11.19
C ILE A 32 13.30 -6.50 11.52
N ALA A 33 12.90 -5.92 12.65
CA ALA A 33 13.46 -4.68 13.18
C ALA A 33 14.69 -4.95 14.05
N TYR A 34 15.75 -4.22 13.77
CA TYR A 34 17.04 -4.26 14.47
C TYR A 34 17.39 -2.87 15.04
N ASN A 35 18.08 -2.86 16.17
CA ASN A 35 18.74 -1.65 16.64
C ASN A 35 19.95 -1.34 15.75
N LYS A 36 20.03 -0.13 15.22
CA LYS A 36 21.09 0.27 14.28
C LYS A 36 22.50 0.23 14.86
N GLU A 37 22.64 0.50 16.16
CA GLU A 37 23.95 0.57 16.81
C GLU A 37 24.49 -0.83 17.17
N THR A 38 23.60 -1.70 17.66
CA THR A 38 24.02 -3.02 18.16
C THR A 38 23.80 -4.14 17.17
N ASP A 39 23.07 -3.90 16.08
CA ASP A 39 22.61 -4.89 15.10
C ASP A 39 21.84 -6.07 15.72
N ALA A 40 21.31 -5.88 16.93
CA ALA A 40 20.50 -6.87 17.64
C ALA A 40 19.03 -6.72 17.25
N VAL A 41 18.30 -7.86 17.21
CA VAL A 41 16.84 -7.87 17.03
C VAL A 41 16.21 -7.07 18.15
N PHE A 42 15.40 -6.08 17.78
CA PHE A 42 14.80 -5.15 18.73
C PHE A 42 13.50 -5.68 19.32
N SER A 43 13.31 -5.45 20.61
CA SER A 43 12.04 -5.60 21.32
C SER A 43 11.87 -4.43 22.28
N GLY A 44 10.77 -3.70 22.19
CA GLY A 44 10.52 -2.55 23.04
C GLY A 44 9.62 -1.51 22.41
N ASN A 45 9.49 -0.38 23.08
CA ASN A 45 8.72 0.77 22.63
C ASN A 45 9.50 1.57 21.59
N VAL A 46 8.80 2.04 20.56
CA VAL A 46 9.34 2.96 19.57
C VAL A 46 8.71 4.32 19.79
N LEU A 47 9.55 5.33 19.92
CA LEU A 47 9.14 6.72 20.11
C LEU A 47 9.43 7.52 18.83
N ASP A 48 8.58 8.51 18.54
CA ASP A 48 8.88 9.51 17.53
C ASP A 48 9.91 10.54 18.05
N LYS A 49 10.31 11.48 17.20
CA LYS A 49 11.27 12.55 17.56
C LYS A 49 10.78 13.50 18.67
N TYR A 50 9.52 13.43 19.06
CA TYR A 50 8.93 14.22 20.16
C TYR A 50 8.77 13.41 21.44
N GLY A 51 9.14 12.12 21.43
CA GLY A 51 9.01 11.20 22.56
C GLY A 51 7.62 10.56 22.68
N GLU A 52 6.76 10.70 21.67
CA GLU A 52 5.45 10.07 21.67
C GLU A 52 5.55 8.61 21.17
N LEU A 53 4.78 7.72 21.81
CA LEU A 53 4.77 6.29 21.46
C LEU A 53 4.20 6.07 20.05
N VAL A 54 5.02 5.54 19.16
CA VAL A 54 4.64 5.13 17.79
C VAL A 54 4.11 3.71 17.76
N GLY A 55 4.73 2.81 18.51
CA GLY A 55 4.35 1.41 18.54
C GLY A 55 5.32 0.55 19.35
N VAL A 56 5.13 -0.76 19.26
CA VAL A 56 5.93 -1.74 19.99
C VAL A 56 6.44 -2.80 19.02
N TYR A 57 7.72 -3.16 19.14
CA TYR A 57 8.26 -4.38 18.54
C TYR A 57 8.36 -5.50 19.58
N LYS A 58 8.01 -6.72 19.18
CA LYS A 58 8.30 -7.95 19.91
C LYS A 58 9.12 -8.88 19.02
N LYS A 59 10.34 -9.20 19.41
CA LYS A 59 11.27 -10.01 18.61
C LYS A 59 11.41 -9.50 17.17
N GLY A 60 11.54 -8.18 17.01
CA GLY A 60 11.66 -7.53 15.72
C GLY A 60 10.39 -7.39 14.91
N LEU A 61 9.25 -7.88 15.38
CA LEU A 61 7.98 -7.79 14.66
C LEU A 61 7.05 -6.76 15.31
N LYS A 62 6.34 -5.98 14.49
CA LYS A 62 5.30 -5.05 14.99
C LYS A 62 4.27 -5.80 15.79
N ASP A 63 3.88 -5.27 16.96
CA ASP A 63 2.88 -5.86 17.84
C ASP A 63 2.02 -4.77 18.47
N GLY A 64 0.71 -4.99 18.58
CA GLY A 64 -0.24 -4.01 19.10
C GLY A 64 -0.51 -2.84 18.18
N ASN A 65 -0.86 -1.69 18.75
CA ASN A 65 -1.23 -0.49 18.01
C ASN A 65 0.00 0.29 17.53
N TRP A 66 -0.08 0.78 16.29
CA TRP A 66 0.94 1.59 15.64
C TRP A 66 0.36 2.89 15.10
N PHE A 67 1.13 3.98 15.24
CA PHE A 67 0.79 5.32 14.76
C PHE A 67 1.94 5.81 13.88
N GLU A 68 1.69 6.00 12.60
CA GLU A 68 2.68 6.44 11.61
C GLU A 68 2.26 7.82 11.07
N VAL A 69 3.17 8.80 11.11
CA VAL A 69 2.92 10.14 10.58
C VAL A 69 3.78 10.38 9.35
N ASP A 70 3.15 10.63 8.20
CA ASP A 70 3.82 11.08 6.99
C ASP A 70 3.61 12.59 6.82
N ILE A 71 4.60 13.38 7.28
CA ILE A 71 4.54 14.85 7.22
C ILE A 71 4.50 15.34 5.77
N LYS A 72 5.20 14.65 4.84
CA LYS A 72 5.25 15.06 3.43
C LYS A 72 3.89 14.92 2.76
N LYS A 73 3.16 13.87 3.09
CA LYS A 73 1.79 13.63 2.59
C LYS A 73 0.72 14.31 3.43
N GLY A 74 1.07 14.84 4.60
CA GLY A 74 0.10 15.38 5.55
C GLY A 74 -0.89 14.32 6.03
N THR A 75 -0.42 13.11 6.33
CA THR A 75 -1.27 11.99 6.74
C THR A 75 -0.78 11.33 8.03
N GLN A 76 -1.71 10.77 8.77
CA GLN A 76 -1.46 9.92 9.93
C GLN A 76 -2.20 8.59 9.74
N LYS A 77 -1.50 7.49 9.96
CA LYS A 77 -2.03 6.14 9.89
C LYS A 77 -2.06 5.50 11.27
N LYS A 78 -3.20 4.92 11.63
CA LYS A 78 -3.36 4.03 12.77
C LYS A 78 -3.57 2.62 12.25
N ALA A 79 -2.81 1.65 12.77
CA ALA A 79 -2.90 0.24 12.42
C ALA A 79 -2.69 -0.62 13.66
N SER A 80 -3.13 -1.87 13.63
CA SER A 80 -2.84 -2.86 14.67
C SER A 80 -2.18 -4.08 14.06
N TYR A 81 -1.31 -4.74 14.84
CA TYR A 81 -0.55 -5.90 14.40
C TYR A 81 -0.50 -6.96 15.49
N ILE A 82 -0.47 -8.23 15.08
CA ILE A 82 -0.15 -9.38 15.92
C ILE A 82 1.06 -10.07 15.30
N ARG A 83 2.22 -10.03 15.97
CA ARG A 83 3.46 -10.65 15.48
C ARG A 83 3.82 -10.26 14.03
N GLY A 84 3.69 -9.00 13.70
CA GLY A 84 3.99 -8.45 12.37
C GLY A 84 2.84 -8.58 11.35
N VAL A 85 1.81 -9.36 11.65
CA VAL A 85 0.64 -9.55 10.77
C VAL A 85 -0.39 -8.46 11.07
N PRO A 86 -0.90 -7.74 10.06
CA PRO A 86 -1.97 -6.76 10.24
C PRO A 86 -3.22 -7.43 10.82
N GLU A 87 -3.83 -6.78 11.83
CA GLU A 87 -5.03 -7.26 12.51
C GLU A 87 -5.94 -6.10 12.90
N GLY A 88 -7.26 -6.27 12.74
CA GLY A 88 -8.24 -5.26 13.09
C GLY A 88 -8.29 -4.08 12.12
N GLU A 89 -8.66 -2.92 12.61
CA GLU A 89 -8.88 -1.72 11.79
C GLU A 89 -7.57 -0.99 11.49
N GLN A 90 -7.36 -0.64 10.22
CA GLN A 90 -6.35 0.29 9.76
C GLN A 90 -7.04 1.54 9.19
N VAL A 91 -6.66 2.70 9.67
CA VAL A 91 -7.27 3.96 9.26
C VAL A 91 -6.19 5.00 8.96
N THR A 92 -6.28 5.62 7.80
CA THR A 92 -5.45 6.78 7.43
C THR A 92 -6.29 8.05 7.54
N TYR A 93 -5.74 9.07 8.19
CA TYR A 93 -6.36 10.38 8.41
C TYR A 93 -5.53 11.50 7.78
N LEU A 94 -6.17 12.64 7.50
CA LEU A 94 -5.45 13.89 7.25
C LEU A 94 -4.78 14.40 8.54
N PHE A 95 -3.54 14.86 8.41
CA PHE A 95 -2.81 15.55 9.48
C PHE A 95 -2.90 17.09 9.28
N PRO A 96 -2.99 17.97 10.28
CA PRO A 96 -2.75 17.67 11.68
C PRO A 96 -3.99 17.26 12.47
N GLY A 97 -3.83 16.16 13.16
CA GLY A 97 -4.35 15.94 14.48
C GLY A 97 -5.69 15.27 14.70
N PRO A 98 -5.79 14.64 15.87
CA PRO A 98 -6.91 13.83 16.31
C PRO A 98 -8.20 14.60 16.64
N ARG A 99 -8.19 15.93 16.55
CA ARG A 99 -9.35 16.77 16.91
C ARG A 99 -10.45 16.78 15.82
N GLU A 100 -10.14 16.34 14.60
CA GLU A 100 -11.12 16.26 13.53
C GLU A 100 -11.44 14.78 13.22
N LYS A 101 -12.35 14.21 14.00
CA LYS A 101 -12.81 12.81 13.95
C LYS A 101 -13.32 12.35 12.56
N ASN A 102 -13.41 13.24 11.58
CA ASN A 102 -14.09 12.98 10.30
C ASN A 102 -13.20 13.10 9.07
N LYS A 103 -11.87 13.15 9.21
CA LYS A 103 -10.97 13.29 8.04
C LYS A 103 -10.29 11.98 7.67
N ARG A 104 -11.05 10.89 7.61
CA ARG A 104 -10.56 9.61 7.11
C ARG A 104 -10.27 9.72 5.62
N LEU A 105 -9.08 9.25 5.20
CA LEU A 105 -8.69 9.10 3.80
C LEU A 105 -8.79 7.66 3.33
N GLU A 106 -8.63 6.72 4.27
CA GLU A 106 -8.70 5.31 3.98
C GLU A 106 -9.15 4.52 5.23
N TYR A 107 -9.92 3.48 5.02
CA TYR A 107 -10.31 2.51 6.03
C TYR A 107 -10.19 1.10 5.46
N ILE A 108 -9.50 0.23 6.18
CA ILE A 108 -9.33 -1.19 5.85
C ILE A 108 -9.50 -1.99 7.14
N LYS A 109 -10.16 -3.14 7.08
CA LYS A 109 -10.18 -4.10 8.18
C LYS A 109 -9.41 -5.36 7.78
N TYR A 110 -8.59 -5.86 8.71
CA TYR A 110 -7.81 -7.08 8.54
C TYR A 110 -8.24 -8.15 9.55
N GLU A 111 -8.24 -9.40 9.10
CA GLU A 111 -8.31 -10.60 9.93
C GLU A 111 -7.23 -11.56 9.43
N ASP A 112 -6.30 -12.00 10.31
CA ASP A 112 -5.15 -12.84 9.94
C ASP A 112 -4.35 -12.31 8.74
N GLY A 113 -4.13 -11.01 8.69
CA GLY A 113 -3.38 -10.34 7.61
C GLY A 113 -4.12 -10.16 6.29
N LYS A 114 -5.35 -10.64 6.19
CA LYS A 114 -6.19 -10.53 4.99
C LYS A 114 -7.23 -9.45 5.14
N ILE A 115 -7.49 -8.71 4.06
CA ILE A 115 -8.54 -7.69 4.05
C ILE A 115 -9.89 -8.37 4.09
N VAL A 116 -10.75 -7.95 5.04
CA VAL A 116 -12.12 -8.44 5.19
C VAL A 116 -13.12 -7.28 5.17
N GLY A 117 -14.33 -7.57 4.70
CA GLY A 117 -15.39 -6.57 4.60
C GLY A 117 -15.04 -5.45 3.62
N THR A 118 -15.38 -4.20 3.97
CA THR A 118 -15.30 -3.09 3.03
C THR A 118 -14.01 -2.28 3.23
N TRP A 119 -13.22 -2.18 2.15
CA TRP A 119 -12.15 -1.19 2.02
C TRP A 119 -12.70 0.06 1.36
N THR A 120 -12.55 1.20 2.02
CA THR A 120 -13.08 2.48 1.54
C THR A 120 -11.98 3.53 1.51
N THR A 121 -11.96 4.35 0.46
CA THR A 121 -11.10 5.53 0.35
C THR A 121 -11.93 6.80 0.17
N TRP A 122 -11.40 7.93 0.66
CA TRP A 122 -12.01 9.25 0.53
C TRP A 122 -11.02 10.24 -0.08
N SER A 123 -11.55 11.24 -0.75
CA SER A 123 -10.77 12.41 -1.20
C SER A 123 -11.61 13.69 -1.04
N LYS A 124 -10.93 14.83 -1.04
CA LYS A 124 -11.62 16.12 -1.00
C LYS A 124 -12.20 16.45 -2.37
N ASP A 125 -13.44 16.97 -2.39
CA ASP A 125 -14.00 17.69 -3.53
C ASP A 125 -13.48 19.13 -3.61
N ASN A 126 -13.93 19.91 -4.61
CA ASN A 126 -13.54 21.30 -4.81
C ASN A 126 -13.98 22.23 -3.66
N GLU A 127 -14.94 21.82 -2.85
CA GLU A 127 -15.43 22.55 -1.68
C GLU A 127 -14.71 22.11 -0.39
N GLY A 128 -13.74 21.18 -0.49
CA GLY A 128 -12.96 20.66 0.62
C GLY A 128 -13.67 19.59 1.46
N ARG A 129 -14.85 19.12 1.04
CA ARG A 129 -15.60 18.06 1.71
C ARG A 129 -14.98 16.69 1.39
N LEU A 130 -14.88 15.82 2.39
CA LEU A 130 -14.46 14.43 2.18
C LEU A 130 -15.61 13.61 1.59
N ILE A 131 -15.40 13.11 0.40
CA ILE A 131 -16.35 12.31 -0.37
C ILE A 131 -15.75 10.92 -0.59
N THR A 132 -16.54 9.86 -0.45
CA THR A 132 -16.14 8.49 -0.81
C THR A 132 -15.69 8.47 -2.26
N ARG A 133 -14.42 8.13 -2.46
CA ARG A 133 -13.79 8.03 -3.76
C ARG A 133 -13.81 6.61 -4.29
N GLY A 134 -13.32 5.66 -3.50
CA GLY A 134 -13.20 4.27 -3.89
C GLY A 134 -13.75 3.32 -2.84
N GLU A 135 -14.32 2.22 -3.30
CA GLU A 135 -14.92 1.22 -2.44
C GLU A 135 -14.87 -0.18 -3.06
N ILE A 136 -14.61 -1.18 -2.21
CA ILE A 136 -14.77 -2.60 -2.51
C ILE A 136 -15.21 -3.32 -1.23
N THR A 137 -16.10 -4.28 -1.36
CA THR A 137 -16.40 -5.25 -0.30
C THR A 137 -15.80 -6.60 -0.71
N PHE A 138 -14.97 -7.16 0.17
CA PHE A 138 -14.34 -8.46 -0.06
C PHE A 138 -15.18 -9.59 0.54
N GLU A 139 -15.49 -10.59 -0.30
CA GLU A 139 -16.05 -11.87 0.07
C GLU A 139 -15.02 -12.95 -0.31
N ASN A 140 -14.37 -13.55 0.68
CA ASN A 140 -13.32 -14.55 0.46
C ASN A 140 -12.19 -14.10 -0.50
N GLY A 141 -11.77 -12.84 -0.37
CA GLY A 141 -10.71 -12.27 -1.21
C GLY A 141 -11.16 -11.79 -2.59
N SER A 142 -12.45 -11.91 -2.91
CA SER A 142 -13.02 -11.47 -4.18
C SER A 142 -13.92 -10.27 -3.97
N GLY A 143 -13.99 -9.39 -4.98
CA GLY A 143 -14.86 -8.23 -4.94
C GLY A 143 -14.68 -7.34 -6.16
N ARG A 144 -15.55 -6.34 -6.29
CA ARG A 144 -15.49 -5.37 -7.39
C ARG A 144 -15.15 -3.98 -6.89
N TRP A 145 -13.99 -3.48 -7.28
CA TRP A 145 -13.56 -2.11 -7.02
C TRP A 145 -14.33 -1.13 -7.89
N LYS A 146 -14.78 -0.04 -7.28
CA LYS A 146 -15.34 1.11 -7.98
C LYS A 146 -14.73 2.37 -7.40
N GLU A 147 -14.17 3.22 -8.26
CA GLU A 147 -13.61 4.52 -7.90
C GLU A 147 -14.33 5.62 -8.66
N ARG A 148 -14.69 6.69 -7.96
CA ARG A 148 -15.44 7.82 -8.51
C ARG A 148 -14.66 9.12 -8.35
N ASP A 149 -14.82 10.01 -9.31
CA ASP A 149 -14.35 11.37 -9.18
C ASP A 149 -15.07 12.08 -8.01
N PRO A 150 -14.36 12.79 -7.12
CA PRO A 150 -14.98 13.40 -5.95
C PRO A 150 -15.93 14.57 -6.29
N ASN A 151 -15.74 15.24 -7.44
CA ASN A 151 -16.53 16.39 -7.83
C ASN A 151 -17.75 16.00 -8.69
N THR A 152 -17.50 15.23 -9.76
CA THR A 152 -18.55 14.87 -10.72
C THR A 152 -19.32 13.62 -10.32
N ARG A 153 -18.76 12.79 -9.41
CA ARG A 153 -19.27 11.48 -9.01
C ARG A 153 -19.25 10.44 -10.14
N ALA A 154 -18.72 10.79 -11.31
CA ALA A 154 -18.51 9.86 -12.42
C ALA A 154 -17.61 8.69 -11.99
N LEU A 155 -17.89 7.51 -12.54
CA LEU A 155 -17.01 6.35 -12.37
C LEU A 155 -15.70 6.62 -13.13
N ILE A 156 -14.56 6.60 -12.43
CA ILE A 156 -13.25 6.87 -13.04
C ILE A 156 -12.34 5.63 -13.08
N ARG A 157 -12.66 4.59 -12.30
CA ARG A 157 -11.95 3.31 -12.35
C ARG A 157 -12.81 2.18 -11.83
N ALA A 158 -12.78 1.02 -12.50
CA ALA A 158 -13.42 -0.20 -12.01
C ALA A 158 -12.68 -1.45 -12.49
N GLY A 159 -12.80 -2.52 -11.72
CA GLY A 159 -12.25 -3.83 -12.03
C GLY A 159 -12.51 -4.81 -10.88
N ASN A 160 -12.11 -6.03 -11.07
CA ASN A 160 -12.31 -7.09 -10.07
C ASN A 160 -11.04 -7.37 -9.29
N TYR A 161 -11.22 -7.89 -8.09
CA TYR A 161 -10.20 -8.54 -7.27
C TYR A 161 -10.57 -10.00 -7.10
N GLU A 162 -9.57 -10.86 -7.13
CA GLU A 162 -9.62 -12.27 -6.77
C GLU A 162 -8.38 -12.60 -5.95
N ASN A 163 -8.54 -13.36 -4.87
CA ASN A 163 -7.45 -13.63 -3.92
C ASN A 163 -6.72 -12.35 -3.43
N TRP A 164 -7.49 -11.25 -3.21
CA TRP A 164 -7.00 -9.92 -2.81
C TRP A 164 -6.10 -9.22 -3.83
N GLU A 165 -5.99 -9.74 -5.06
CA GLU A 165 -5.22 -9.17 -6.14
C GLU A 165 -6.11 -8.75 -7.31
N LYS A 166 -5.67 -7.77 -8.09
CA LYS A 166 -6.40 -7.35 -9.29
C LYS A 166 -6.49 -8.49 -10.27
N SER A 167 -7.70 -8.74 -10.82
CA SER A 167 -8.00 -9.81 -11.76
C SER A 167 -8.92 -9.34 -12.87
N GLY A 168 -8.75 -9.92 -14.06
CA GLY A 168 -9.59 -9.66 -15.24
C GLY A 168 -9.53 -8.21 -15.72
N LEU A 169 -10.56 -7.81 -16.46
CA LEU A 169 -10.60 -6.53 -17.13
C LEU A 169 -10.74 -5.35 -16.16
N TRP A 170 -9.81 -4.40 -16.26
CA TRP A 170 -9.85 -3.12 -15.59
C TRP A 170 -10.01 -2.00 -16.58
N LYS A 171 -10.84 -1.01 -16.21
CA LYS A 171 -11.13 0.17 -17.03
C LYS A 171 -10.93 1.44 -16.22
N SER A 172 -10.45 2.50 -16.91
CA SER A 172 -10.36 3.85 -16.35
C SER A 172 -11.07 4.84 -17.27
N TRP A 173 -11.73 5.81 -16.68
CA TRP A 173 -12.44 6.90 -17.37
C TRP A 173 -11.96 8.23 -16.82
N ASP A 174 -12.11 9.28 -17.61
CA ASP A 174 -11.94 10.65 -17.13
C ASP A 174 -13.17 11.11 -16.29
N PRO A 175 -13.11 12.29 -15.63
CA PRO A 175 -14.23 12.82 -14.87
C PRO A 175 -15.49 13.14 -15.71
N GLN A 176 -15.38 13.16 -17.03
CA GLN A 176 -16.49 13.33 -17.97
C GLN A 176 -17.13 12.00 -18.37
N GLY A 177 -16.55 10.87 -17.91
CA GLY A 177 -17.03 9.52 -18.18
C GLY A 177 -16.51 8.92 -19.49
N VAL A 178 -15.52 9.56 -20.10
CA VAL A 178 -14.91 9.07 -21.34
C VAL A 178 -13.86 8.03 -21.01
N LEU A 179 -13.86 6.88 -21.72
CA LEU A 179 -12.90 5.80 -21.52
C LEU A 179 -11.47 6.29 -21.85
N VAL A 180 -10.55 6.10 -20.90
CA VAL A 180 -9.14 6.50 -21.02
C VAL A 180 -8.22 5.31 -21.20
N SER A 181 -8.50 4.20 -20.51
CA SER A 181 -7.68 2.99 -20.65
C SER A 181 -8.43 1.74 -20.23
N GLU A 182 -8.04 0.62 -20.80
CA GLU A 182 -8.48 -0.71 -20.36
C GLU A 182 -7.41 -1.77 -20.64
N GLY A 183 -7.49 -2.87 -19.89
CA GLY A 183 -6.60 -4.03 -20.01
C GLY A 183 -6.78 -5.01 -18.87
N ASP A 184 -6.17 -6.15 -19.00
CA ASP A 184 -6.34 -7.26 -18.08
C ASP A 184 -5.23 -7.36 -17.03
N TYR A 185 -5.62 -7.85 -15.86
CA TYR A 185 -4.75 -8.25 -14.77
C TYR A 185 -4.89 -9.74 -14.48
N VAL A 186 -3.78 -10.39 -14.16
CA VAL A 186 -3.71 -11.71 -13.54
C VAL A 186 -2.76 -11.62 -12.34
N GLU A 187 -3.18 -12.08 -11.19
CA GLU A 187 -2.40 -12.03 -9.94
C GLU A 187 -1.78 -10.65 -9.68
N GLY A 188 -2.59 -9.62 -9.79
CA GLY A 188 -2.19 -8.22 -9.56
C GLY A 188 -1.28 -7.61 -10.62
N LYS A 189 -0.88 -8.36 -11.65
CA LYS A 189 0.06 -7.93 -12.70
C LYS A 189 -0.69 -7.69 -14.00
N LYS A 190 -0.31 -6.60 -14.70
CA LYS A 190 -0.78 -6.36 -16.07
C LYS A 190 -0.33 -7.48 -16.98
N ILE A 191 -1.23 -7.93 -17.86
CA ILE A 191 -0.95 -8.93 -18.89
C ILE A 191 -1.47 -8.46 -20.23
N ASP A 192 -0.96 -9.08 -21.29
CA ASP A 192 -1.40 -8.91 -22.66
C ASP A 192 -1.49 -7.44 -23.08
N LYS A 193 -2.48 -7.13 -23.87
CA LYS A 193 -2.69 -5.84 -24.48
C LYS A 193 -3.41 -4.88 -23.52
N TRP A 194 -2.77 -3.72 -23.26
CA TRP A 194 -3.38 -2.56 -22.63
C TRP A 194 -3.59 -1.47 -23.66
N VAL A 195 -4.76 -0.84 -23.64
CA VAL A 195 -5.15 0.22 -24.58
C VAL A 195 -5.34 1.51 -23.81
N TRP A 196 -4.75 2.58 -24.31
CA TRP A 196 -4.97 3.95 -23.85
C TRP A 196 -5.64 4.76 -24.97
N TYR A 197 -6.73 5.41 -24.65
CA TYR A 197 -7.53 6.18 -25.59
C TYR A 197 -7.23 7.66 -25.48
N GLU A 198 -7.05 8.34 -26.60
CA GLU A 198 -6.95 9.79 -26.62
C GLU A 198 -8.34 10.39 -26.82
N LYS A 199 -8.80 11.15 -25.79
CA LYS A 199 -10.10 11.87 -25.77
C LYS A 199 -11.31 10.99 -26.17
N GLY A 200 -11.29 9.72 -25.76
CA GLY A 200 -12.39 8.79 -26.02
C GLY A 200 -12.53 8.31 -27.45
N LYS A 201 -11.52 8.56 -28.27
CA LYS A 201 -11.44 8.04 -29.63
C LYS A 201 -10.65 6.72 -29.60
N ASP A 202 -10.85 5.87 -30.63
CA ASP A 202 -10.01 4.69 -30.89
C ASP A 202 -8.58 5.10 -31.37
N THR A 203 -8.17 6.31 -31.00
CA THR A 203 -6.85 6.86 -31.26
C THR A 203 -6.11 6.92 -29.93
N GLY A 204 -5.01 6.26 -29.83
CA GLY A 204 -4.23 6.17 -28.61
C GLY A 204 -3.01 5.29 -28.85
N TRP A 205 -2.57 4.62 -27.83
CA TRP A 205 -1.45 3.69 -27.94
C TRP A 205 -1.79 2.37 -27.25
N GLU A 206 -1.12 1.31 -27.67
CA GLU A 206 -1.19 0.00 -27.09
C GLU A 206 0.15 -0.39 -26.48
N GLU A 207 0.10 -1.01 -25.32
CA GLU A 207 1.25 -1.60 -24.66
C GLU A 207 0.95 -3.08 -24.42
N ASN A 208 1.96 -3.92 -24.64
CA ASN A 208 1.85 -5.33 -24.30
C ASN A 208 2.63 -5.63 -23.04
N TYR A 209 2.05 -6.41 -22.17
CA TYR A 209 2.64 -6.80 -20.88
C TYR A 209 2.77 -8.31 -20.78
N SER A 210 3.87 -8.76 -20.14
CA SER A 210 4.05 -10.13 -19.68
C SER A 210 4.43 -10.11 -18.22
N SER A 211 3.60 -10.73 -17.38
CA SER A 211 3.82 -10.78 -15.91
C SER A 211 4.11 -9.42 -15.26
N GLY A 212 3.42 -8.36 -15.72
CA GLY A 212 3.56 -7.00 -15.21
C GLY A 212 4.71 -6.20 -15.82
N LEU A 213 5.56 -6.80 -16.63
CA LEU A 213 6.64 -6.12 -17.34
C LEU A 213 6.19 -5.73 -18.75
N LEU A 214 6.54 -4.52 -19.14
CA LEU A 214 6.28 -4.04 -20.50
C LEU A 214 7.05 -4.93 -21.49
N ASN A 215 6.33 -5.58 -22.41
CA ASN A 215 6.87 -6.50 -23.39
C ASN A 215 6.30 -6.20 -24.76
N GLY A 216 7.06 -5.56 -25.65
CA GLY A 216 6.67 -5.33 -27.02
C GLY A 216 6.56 -3.87 -27.45
N ARG A 217 6.05 -3.66 -28.64
CA ARG A 217 6.07 -2.36 -29.33
C ARG A 217 4.88 -1.51 -28.93
N PHE A 218 5.14 -0.22 -28.76
CA PHE A 218 4.09 0.79 -28.74
C PHE A 218 3.51 0.90 -30.16
N HIS A 219 2.21 0.75 -30.29
CA HIS A 219 1.49 1.06 -31.53
C HIS A 219 0.67 2.33 -31.26
N ASN A 220 0.89 3.37 -32.04
CA ASN A 220 0.01 4.52 -32.05
C ASN A 220 -1.21 4.14 -32.89
N LEU A 221 -2.40 4.15 -32.30
CA LEU A 221 -3.66 3.85 -32.98
C LEU A 221 -4.15 5.02 -33.86
N SER A 222 -3.37 6.10 -34.01
CA SER A 222 -3.74 7.21 -34.87
C SER A 222 -3.72 6.78 -36.35
N PRO A 223 -4.82 6.89 -37.09
CA PRO A 223 -4.84 6.59 -38.51
C PRO A 223 -3.97 7.54 -39.36
N TYR A 224 -3.41 8.59 -38.74
CA TYR A 224 -2.56 9.59 -39.40
C TYR A 224 -1.09 9.55 -39.01
N SER A 225 -0.64 8.63 -38.17
CA SER A 225 0.78 8.48 -37.88
C SER A 225 1.46 7.57 -38.91
N LEU A 226 1.71 8.13 -40.06
CA LEU A 226 2.76 7.67 -40.96
C LEU A 226 4.10 7.83 -40.24
N ASN A 227 4.79 6.71 -40.03
CA ASN A 227 6.21 6.59 -39.69
C ASN A 227 6.75 7.38 -38.49
N LEU A 228 6.76 6.72 -37.33
CA LEU A 228 7.85 6.93 -36.40
C LEU A 228 8.58 5.62 -36.20
N SER A 229 9.77 5.60 -36.79
CA SER A 229 10.79 4.60 -36.73
C SER A 229 11.12 4.16 -35.31
N LEU A 230 11.27 2.83 -35.18
CA LEU A 230 12.18 2.11 -34.30
C LEU A 230 13.05 3.01 -33.39
N ILE A 231 12.66 3.13 -32.15
CA ILE A 231 13.63 3.40 -31.08
C ILE A 231 13.94 2.04 -30.46
N HIS A 232 15.10 1.51 -30.82
CA HIS A 232 15.74 0.41 -30.11
C HIS A 232 16.27 0.97 -28.78
N ILE A 233 15.87 0.38 -27.68
CA ILE A 233 16.63 0.38 -26.43
C ILE A 233 16.98 -1.05 -26.13
#